data_0d57376dc3c9b8b36e38b4a97e23e109
#
_entry.id   0d57376dc3c9b8b36e38b4a97e23e109
#
_cell.length_a   1.000
_cell.length_b   1.000
_cell.length_c   1.000
_cell.angle_alpha   90.00
_cell.angle_beta   90.00
_cell.angle_gamma   90.00
#
_symmetry.space_group_name_H-M   'P 1'
#
loop_
_entity.id
_entity.type
_entity.pdbx_description
1 polymer ?
#
loop_
_entity_poly.entity_id
_entity_poly.type
_entity_poly.pdbx_seq_one_letter_code
_entity_poly.pdbx_strand_id
1 'polypeptide(L)'
;LEEVCEVDEQVTERMVIRASPVYCYQVLTDFERYPEWAADIKAVAIEERDDAGRPTQVTFRAAAFGRSTSYTLRYDYSGAPSRLSWEQVKGDVTNRLDGSYDIYPSDEGSADVTYHLVVDLKVPLPVFVKRRAEGRITYTALKELRARVET
;
A
#
# COMPACT_ATOMS: atom_id res chain seq x y z
N LEU A 1 -14.05 27.44 -2.31
CA LEU A 1 -13.84 26.93 -2.57
C LEU A 1 -13.44 26.18 -2.96
N GLU A 2 -13.68 25.79 -2.94
CA GLU A 2 -13.39 24.96 -3.37
C GLU A 2 -12.29 24.54 -3.76
N GLU A 3 -11.80 24.90 -3.93
CA GLU A 3 -10.62 24.61 -4.33
C GLU A 3 -9.96 23.64 -3.56
N VAL A 4 -10.18 23.60 -2.55
CA VAL A 4 -9.75 22.60 -1.73
C VAL A 4 -9.96 21.27 -2.25
N CYS A 5 -10.98 21.13 -2.99
CA CYS A 5 -11.30 19.83 -3.50
C CYS A 5 -10.35 19.30 -4.46
N GLU A 6 -9.42 20.10 -4.90
CA GLU A 6 -8.45 19.57 -5.76
C GLU A 6 -7.36 18.89 -5.04
N VAL A 7 -7.24 19.05 -3.77
CA VAL A 7 -6.21 18.41 -3.01
C VAL A 7 -6.47 16.92 -2.94
N ASP A 8 -5.44 16.12 -3.10
CA ASP A 8 -5.53 14.68 -2.99
C ASP A 8 -5.99 14.30 -1.60
N GLU A 9 -6.98 13.46 -1.54
CA GLU A 9 -7.51 13.04 -0.25
C GLU A 9 -6.72 11.89 0.30
N GLN A 10 -6.47 11.94 1.61
CA GLN A 10 -5.84 10.84 2.30
C GLN A 10 -6.91 9.93 2.88
N VAL A 11 -6.77 8.64 2.60
CA VAL A 11 -7.64 7.62 3.19
C VAL A 11 -6.82 6.89 4.24
N THR A 12 -7.42 6.62 5.37
CA THR A 12 -6.75 5.93 6.48
C THR A 12 -7.61 4.76 6.93
N GLU A 13 -6.98 3.61 7.07
CA GLU A 13 -7.64 2.40 7.55
C GLU A 13 -6.75 1.77 8.63
N ARG A 14 -7.35 1.23 9.67
CA ARG A 14 -6.62 0.64 10.79
C ARG A 14 -7.17 -0.74 11.08
N MET A 15 -6.29 -1.67 11.44
CA MET A 15 -6.71 -3.04 11.75
C MET A 15 -5.74 -3.63 12.76
N VAL A 16 -6.27 -4.32 13.76
CA VAL A 16 -5.46 -5.09 14.71
C VAL A 16 -5.31 -6.49 14.13
N ILE A 17 -4.07 -6.95 14.05
CA ILE A 17 -3.72 -8.22 13.41
C ILE A 17 -3.01 -9.09 14.44
N ARG A 18 -3.41 -10.36 14.53
CA ARG A 18 -2.85 -11.30 15.50
C ARG A 18 -1.55 -11.91 14.98
N ALA A 19 -0.55 -11.07 14.88
CA ALA A 19 0.80 -11.44 14.50
C ALA A 19 1.73 -10.36 15.03
N SER A 20 3.00 -10.67 15.20
CA SER A 20 3.94 -9.69 15.74
C SER A 20 4.15 -8.54 14.73
N PRO A 21 4.45 -7.34 15.23
CA PRO A 21 4.77 -6.23 14.33
C PRO A 21 5.92 -6.55 13.38
N VAL A 22 6.95 -7.23 13.86
CA VAL A 22 8.10 -7.58 13.03
C VAL A 22 7.69 -8.50 11.89
N TYR A 23 6.84 -9.49 12.17
CA TYR A 23 6.39 -10.40 11.12
C TYR A 23 5.53 -9.70 10.08
N CYS A 24 4.64 -8.80 10.53
CA CYS A 24 3.85 -7.99 9.61
C CYS A 24 4.77 -7.17 8.69
N TYR A 25 5.79 -6.55 9.28
CA TYR A 25 6.75 -5.77 8.52
C TYR A 25 7.51 -6.64 7.51
N GLN A 26 7.92 -7.83 7.91
CA GLN A 26 8.62 -8.75 7.02
C GLN A 26 7.77 -9.12 5.81
N VAL A 27 6.49 -9.40 6.03
CA VAL A 27 5.58 -9.74 4.93
C VAL A 27 5.38 -8.53 4.02
N LEU A 28 5.22 -7.34 4.59
CA LEU A 28 5.01 -6.11 3.81
C LEU A 28 6.23 -5.70 2.99
N THR A 29 7.42 -6.10 3.39
CA THR A 29 8.63 -5.75 2.63
C THR A 29 9.11 -6.88 1.70
N ASP A 30 8.44 -8.01 1.71
CA ASP A 30 8.75 -9.12 0.80
C ASP A 30 7.89 -8.96 -0.46
N PHE A 31 8.23 -7.97 -1.26
CA PHE A 31 7.40 -7.54 -2.39
C PHE A 31 7.19 -8.61 -3.44
N GLU A 32 8.19 -9.42 -3.71
CA GLU A 32 8.08 -10.42 -4.77
C GLU A 32 7.05 -11.50 -4.47
N ARG A 33 6.65 -11.63 -3.20
CA ARG A 33 5.63 -12.59 -2.81
C ARG A 33 4.23 -12.00 -2.74
N TYR A 34 4.08 -10.70 -3.03
CA TYR A 34 2.75 -10.07 -3.01
C TYR A 34 1.71 -10.82 -3.85
N PRO A 35 2.03 -11.35 -5.03
CA PRO A 35 1.00 -12.09 -5.78
C PRO A 35 0.44 -13.31 -5.05
N GLU A 36 1.15 -13.80 -4.02
CA GLU A 36 0.68 -14.97 -3.26
C GLU A 36 -0.47 -14.62 -2.32
N TRP A 37 -0.58 -13.35 -1.90
CA TRP A 37 -1.60 -12.99 -0.91
C TRP A 37 -2.40 -11.73 -1.28
N ALA A 38 -1.91 -10.89 -2.16
CA ALA A 38 -2.64 -9.70 -2.61
C ALA A 38 -3.27 -10.02 -3.97
N ALA A 39 -4.55 -10.33 -3.95
CA ALA A 39 -5.24 -10.90 -5.12
C ALA A 39 -5.13 -10.05 -6.37
N ASP A 40 -5.12 -8.73 -6.23
CA ASP A 40 -5.09 -7.83 -7.38
C ASP A 40 -3.68 -7.60 -7.92
N ILE A 41 -2.64 -7.98 -7.19
CA ILE A 41 -1.26 -7.83 -7.65
C ILE A 41 -0.88 -9.06 -8.47
N LYS A 42 -0.56 -8.84 -9.73
CA LYS A 42 -0.30 -9.93 -10.68
C LYS A 42 1.19 -10.19 -10.92
N ALA A 43 2.01 -9.16 -10.81
CA ALA A 43 3.45 -9.30 -10.99
C ALA A 43 4.18 -8.17 -10.25
N VAL A 44 5.41 -8.46 -9.85
CA VAL A 44 6.25 -7.50 -9.14
C VAL A 44 7.66 -7.56 -9.73
N ALA A 45 8.24 -6.41 -9.99
CA ALA A 45 9.63 -6.33 -10.47
C ALA A 45 10.40 -5.35 -9.58
N ILE A 46 11.51 -5.82 -9.03
CA ILE A 46 12.38 -4.97 -8.22
C ILE A 46 13.30 -4.22 -9.19
N GLU A 47 13.17 -2.90 -9.26
CA GLU A 47 13.95 -2.09 -10.20
C GLU A 47 15.26 -1.62 -9.61
N GLU A 48 15.28 -1.30 -8.33
CA GLU A 48 16.48 -0.82 -7.64
C GLU A 48 16.51 -1.32 -6.22
N ARG A 49 17.74 -1.48 -5.69
CA ARG A 49 17.96 -1.85 -4.29
C ARG A 49 18.97 -0.90 -3.68
N ASP A 50 18.92 -0.72 -2.36
CA ASP A 50 19.93 0.07 -1.67
C ASP A 50 21.14 -0.79 -1.33
N ASP A 51 22.15 -0.18 -0.68
CA ASP A 51 23.38 -0.87 -0.34
C ASP A 51 23.17 -2.06 0.60
N ALA A 52 22.09 -2.05 1.36
CA ALA A 52 21.73 -3.17 2.25
C ALA A 52 20.91 -4.24 1.52
N GLY A 53 20.64 -4.06 0.24
CA GLY A 53 19.89 -5.01 -0.57
C GLY A 53 18.38 -4.84 -0.47
N ARG A 54 17.89 -3.80 0.20
CA ARG A 54 16.45 -3.59 0.33
C ARG A 54 15.88 -2.98 -0.95
N PRO A 55 14.73 -3.48 -1.43
CA PRO A 55 14.11 -2.91 -2.63
C PRO A 55 13.71 -1.46 -2.40
N THR A 56 14.27 -0.56 -3.21
CA THR A 56 13.95 0.87 -3.09
C THR A 56 13.03 1.34 -4.18
N GLN A 57 13.04 0.68 -5.34
CA GLN A 57 12.12 1.04 -6.41
C GLN A 57 11.51 -0.24 -6.96
N VAL A 58 10.18 -0.32 -6.92
CA VAL A 58 9.46 -1.55 -7.22
C VAL A 58 8.31 -1.23 -8.16
N THR A 59 8.19 -2.01 -9.23
CA THR A 59 7.10 -1.88 -10.19
C THR A 59 6.10 -2.99 -9.97
N PHE A 60 4.84 -2.61 -9.87
CA PHE A 60 3.73 -3.55 -9.69
C PHE A 60 2.86 -3.54 -10.93
N ARG A 61 2.39 -4.73 -11.29
CA ARG A 61 1.30 -4.87 -12.25
C ARG A 61 0.09 -5.36 -11.48
N ALA A 62 -1.02 -4.66 -11.63
CA ALA A 62 -2.21 -4.95 -10.85
C ALA A 62 -3.44 -4.93 -11.74
N ALA A 63 -4.51 -5.61 -11.27
CA ALA A 63 -5.83 -5.50 -11.88
C ALA A 63 -6.58 -4.40 -11.13
N ALA A 64 -7.04 -3.39 -11.86
CA ALA A 64 -7.79 -2.29 -11.26
C ALA A 64 -8.75 -1.73 -12.30
N PHE A 65 -9.97 -1.41 -11.86
CA PHE A 65 -10.98 -0.79 -12.72
C PHE A 65 -11.23 -1.59 -14.00
N GLY A 66 -11.22 -2.93 -13.87
CA GLY A 66 -11.50 -3.82 -14.99
C GLY A 66 -10.39 -3.92 -16.03
N ARG A 67 -9.17 -3.48 -15.67
CA ARG A 67 -8.06 -3.47 -16.62
C ARG A 67 -6.75 -3.74 -15.89
N SER A 68 -5.71 -4.05 -16.66
CA SER A 68 -4.37 -4.18 -16.12
C SER A 68 -3.75 -2.80 -16.01
N THR A 69 -3.06 -2.54 -14.91
CA THR A 69 -2.39 -1.26 -14.67
C THR A 69 -1.02 -1.51 -14.09
N SER A 70 -0.09 -0.60 -14.36
CA SER A 70 1.26 -0.67 -13.79
C SER A 70 1.57 0.61 -13.05
N TYR A 71 2.30 0.50 -11.96
CA TYR A 71 2.81 1.65 -11.24
C TYR A 71 4.12 1.30 -10.57
N THR A 72 4.98 2.30 -10.39
CA THR A 72 6.28 2.14 -9.76
C THR A 72 6.34 3.00 -8.51
N LEU A 73 6.72 2.38 -7.40
CA LEU A 73 6.80 3.05 -6.11
C LEU A 73 8.23 3.09 -5.62
N ARG A 74 8.61 4.20 -4.98
CA ARG A 74 9.90 4.33 -4.31
C ARG A 74 9.66 4.22 -2.81
N TYR A 75 10.35 3.31 -2.18
CA TYR A 75 10.18 3.00 -0.76
C TYR A 75 11.22 3.69 0.11
N ASP A 76 10.78 4.13 1.28
CA ASP A 76 11.61 4.79 2.28
C ASP A 76 11.63 3.91 3.53
N TYR A 77 12.82 3.49 3.94
CA TYR A 77 13.01 2.59 5.08
C TYR A 77 13.47 3.32 6.33
N SER A 78 13.47 4.65 6.32
CA SER A 78 13.98 5.42 7.47
C SER A 78 13.17 5.18 8.75
N GLY A 79 11.93 4.75 8.65
CA GLY A 79 11.08 4.44 9.80
C GLY A 79 11.03 2.97 10.17
N ALA A 80 11.85 2.12 9.53
CA ALA A 80 11.81 0.67 9.76
C ALA A 80 12.17 0.34 11.21
N PRO A 81 11.57 -0.70 11.78
CA PRO A 81 10.54 -1.58 11.21
C PRO A 81 9.11 -1.16 11.57
N SER A 82 8.91 0.00 12.20
CA SER A 82 7.57 0.43 12.60
C SER A 82 6.85 1.23 11.51
N ARG A 83 7.55 1.58 10.45
CA ARG A 83 6.93 2.32 9.36
C ARG A 83 7.55 1.93 8.03
N LEU A 84 6.71 1.74 7.03
CA LEU A 84 7.12 1.58 5.64
C LEU A 84 6.35 2.61 4.83
N SER A 85 7.05 3.51 4.14
CA SER A 85 6.38 4.52 3.35
C SER A 85 6.89 4.51 1.91
N TRP A 86 6.11 5.10 1.02
CA TRP A 86 6.45 5.13 -0.40
C TRP A 86 5.81 6.33 -1.08
N GLU A 87 6.38 6.68 -2.23
CA GLU A 87 5.74 7.62 -3.14
C GLU A 87 5.82 7.06 -4.56
N GLN A 88 4.85 7.41 -5.36
CA GLN A 88 4.80 6.94 -6.73
C GLN A 88 5.83 7.68 -7.59
N VAL A 89 6.58 6.90 -8.38
CA VAL A 89 7.49 7.43 -9.38
C VAL A 89 6.76 7.60 -10.71
N LYS A 90 5.97 6.59 -11.09
CA LYS A 90 5.14 6.67 -12.30
C LYS A 90 3.98 5.69 -12.19
N GLY A 91 2.91 5.97 -12.94
CA GLY A 91 1.76 5.09 -13.00
C GLY A 91 0.96 5.37 -14.26
N ASP A 92 0.28 4.35 -14.77
CA ASP A 92 -0.49 4.52 -16.00
C ASP A 92 -1.91 5.00 -15.75
N VAL A 93 -2.53 4.66 -14.60
CA VAL A 93 -3.87 5.16 -14.26
C VAL A 93 -3.87 6.09 -13.05
N THR A 94 -2.74 6.27 -12.40
CA THR A 94 -2.62 7.15 -11.24
C THR A 94 -1.60 8.23 -11.49
N ASN A 95 -1.91 9.46 -11.05
CA ASN A 95 -0.94 10.53 -10.98
C ASN A 95 -0.19 10.46 -9.66
N ARG A 96 -0.83 9.92 -8.63
CA ARG A 96 -0.24 9.83 -7.30
C ARG A 96 -0.78 8.59 -6.59
N LEU A 97 0.13 7.86 -5.94
CA LEU A 97 -0.23 6.68 -5.16
C LEU A 97 0.81 6.58 -4.03
N ASP A 98 0.73 7.52 -3.10
CA ASP A 98 1.69 7.63 -2.01
C ASP A 98 1.07 7.07 -0.75
N GLY A 99 1.86 6.48 0.12
CA GLY A 99 1.28 5.95 1.33
C GLY A 99 2.28 5.47 2.34
N SER A 100 1.74 4.89 3.39
CA SER A 100 2.55 4.29 4.45
C SER A 100 1.75 3.26 5.22
N TYR A 101 2.49 2.30 5.80
CA TYR A 101 2.00 1.45 6.86
C TYR A 101 2.70 1.86 8.13
N ASP A 102 1.94 2.10 9.20
CA ASP A 102 2.48 2.27 10.55
C ASP A 102 2.12 1.01 11.33
N ILE A 103 3.12 0.37 11.95
CA ILE A 103 2.99 -0.95 12.55
C ILE A 103 3.49 -0.87 13.98
N TYR A 104 2.56 -0.96 14.94
CA TYR A 104 2.89 -0.83 16.34
C TYR A 104 2.44 -2.06 17.13
N PRO A 105 3.10 -2.35 18.23
CA PRO A 105 2.66 -3.47 19.08
C PRO A 105 1.29 -3.19 19.67
N SER A 106 0.49 -4.24 19.75
CA SER A 106 -0.80 -4.21 20.41
C SER A 106 -0.80 -5.33 21.47
N ASP A 107 -1.95 -5.71 21.96
CA ASP A 107 -2.05 -6.68 23.04
C ASP A 107 -1.56 -8.07 22.61
N GLU A 108 -0.86 -8.74 23.52
CA GLU A 108 -0.54 -10.18 23.42
C GLU A 108 0.06 -10.61 22.08
N GLY A 109 1.08 -9.87 21.66
CA GLY A 109 1.81 -10.24 20.45
C GLY A 109 1.12 -9.86 19.16
N SER A 110 0.05 -9.06 19.27
CA SER A 110 -0.63 -8.53 18.10
C SER A 110 0.01 -7.25 17.60
N ALA A 111 -0.35 -6.85 16.39
CA ALA A 111 0.09 -5.60 15.78
C ALA A 111 -1.10 -4.72 15.46
N ASP A 112 -0.92 -3.43 15.69
CA ASP A 112 -1.88 -2.41 15.29
C ASP A 112 -1.32 -1.79 14.02
N VAL A 113 -1.97 -2.06 12.89
CA VAL A 113 -1.48 -1.65 11.58
C VAL A 113 -2.39 -0.59 11.01
N THR A 114 -1.82 0.55 10.66
CA THR A 114 -2.55 1.64 10.03
C THR A 114 -1.99 1.87 8.64
N TYR A 115 -2.87 1.89 7.65
CA TYR A 115 -2.53 2.15 6.25
C TYR A 115 -3.02 3.55 5.91
N HIS A 116 -2.10 4.40 5.47
CA HIS A 116 -2.43 5.72 4.95
C HIS A 116 -2.19 5.72 3.45
N LEU A 117 -3.15 6.24 2.69
CA LEU A 117 -3.04 6.25 1.23
C LEU A 117 -3.51 7.58 0.67
N VAL A 118 -2.69 8.16 -0.20
CA VAL A 118 -3.07 9.34 -0.97
C VAL A 118 -3.07 8.91 -2.42
N VAL A 119 -4.24 9.00 -3.07
CA VAL A 119 -4.37 8.54 -4.44
C VAL A 119 -4.97 9.66 -5.30
N ASP A 120 -4.42 9.84 -6.48
CA ASP A 120 -4.97 10.72 -7.49
C ASP A 120 -5.08 9.92 -8.78
N LEU A 121 -6.30 9.70 -9.25
CA LEU A 121 -6.56 8.91 -10.45
C LEU A 121 -6.58 9.81 -11.66
N LYS A 122 -6.02 9.32 -12.77
CA LYS A 122 -6.07 10.04 -14.04
C LYS A 122 -7.48 10.02 -14.64
N VAL A 123 -8.30 9.07 -14.20
CA VAL A 123 -9.66 8.92 -14.70
C VAL A 123 -10.58 9.88 -13.95
N PRO A 124 -11.38 10.70 -14.65
CA PRO A 124 -12.31 11.57 -13.94
C PRO A 124 -13.48 10.76 -13.40
N LEU A 125 -13.62 10.77 -12.07
CA LEU A 125 -14.70 10.07 -11.38
C LEU A 125 -15.39 11.04 -10.42
N PRO A 126 -16.70 10.86 -10.21
CA PRO A 126 -17.37 11.61 -9.14
C PRO A 126 -16.68 11.34 -7.79
N VAL A 127 -16.67 12.35 -6.94
CA VAL A 127 -15.97 12.27 -5.65
C VAL A 127 -16.41 11.06 -4.82
N PHE A 128 -17.71 10.79 -4.77
CA PHE A 128 -18.18 9.68 -3.94
C PHE A 128 -17.74 8.30 -4.49
N VAL A 129 -17.61 8.19 -5.81
CA VAL A 129 -17.11 6.95 -6.44
C VAL A 129 -15.63 6.79 -6.14
N LYS A 130 -14.89 7.89 -6.24
CA LYS A 130 -13.46 7.89 -5.96
C LYS A 130 -13.19 7.49 -4.51
N ARG A 131 -13.92 8.07 -3.56
CA ARG A 131 -13.74 7.75 -2.14
C ARG A 131 -14.05 6.29 -1.84
N ARG A 132 -15.08 5.75 -2.47
CA ARG A 132 -15.42 4.35 -2.29
C ARG A 132 -14.32 3.43 -2.78
N ALA A 133 -13.75 3.76 -3.95
CA ALA A 133 -12.66 2.98 -4.51
C ALA A 133 -11.41 3.04 -3.62
N GLU A 134 -11.08 4.22 -3.11
CA GLU A 134 -9.91 4.39 -2.24
C GLU A 134 -10.07 3.63 -0.94
N GLY A 135 -11.24 3.71 -0.33
CA GLY A 135 -11.51 2.97 0.90
C GLY A 135 -11.46 1.47 0.70
N ARG A 136 -11.86 1.00 -0.47
CA ARG A 136 -11.79 -0.42 -0.79
C ARG A 136 -10.33 -0.87 -0.91
N ILE A 137 -9.46 -0.05 -1.51
CA ILE A 137 -8.05 -0.37 -1.64
C ILE A 137 -7.42 -0.57 -0.26
N THR A 138 -7.62 0.36 0.65
CA THR A 138 -7.00 0.28 1.97
C THR A 138 -7.55 -0.86 2.82
N TYR A 139 -8.85 -1.06 2.80
CA TYR A 139 -9.48 -2.14 3.56
C TYR A 139 -9.04 -3.50 3.04
N THR A 140 -9.04 -3.68 1.72
CA THR A 140 -8.65 -4.94 1.11
C THR A 140 -7.20 -5.27 1.41
N ALA A 141 -6.32 -4.27 1.34
CA ALA A 141 -4.90 -4.49 1.61
C ALA A 141 -4.69 -5.00 3.03
N LEU A 142 -5.34 -4.38 4.02
CA LEU A 142 -5.19 -4.81 5.41
C LEU A 142 -5.83 -6.17 5.66
N LYS A 143 -6.98 -6.43 5.05
CA LYS A 143 -7.67 -7.70 5.20
C LYS A 143 -6.83 -8.85 4.63
N GLU A 144 -6.21 -8.63 3.48
CA GLU A 144 -5.37 -9.64 2.85
C GLU A 144 -4.08 -9.84 3.63
N LEU A 145 -3.49 -8.77 4.16
CA LEU A 145 -2.33 -8.88 5.02
C LEU A 145 -2.67 -9.71 6.26
N ARG A 146 -3.80 -9.42 6.90
CA ARG A 146 -4.23 -10.17 8.08
C ARG A 146 -4.40 -11.65 7.77
N ALA A 147 -5.04 -11.98 6.65
CA ALA A 147 -5.23 -13.36 6.25
C ALA A 147 -3.89 -14.06 6.03
N ARG A 148 -2.92 -13.36 5.46
CA ARG A 148 -1.60 -13.94 5.19
C ARG A 148 -0.83 -14.23 6.47
N VAL A 149 -0.82 -13.28 7.41
CA VAL A 149 0.03 -13.41 8.60
C VAL A 149 -0.61 -14.20 9.72
N GLU A 150 -1.92 -14.33 9.73
CA GLU A 150 -2.63 -15.08 10.78
C GLU A 150 -2.81 -16.57 10.47
N THR A 151 -2.38 -17.01 9.30
CA THR A 151 -2.52 -18.43 8.95
C THR A 151 -1.38 -19.28 9.48
#